data_c55b7c8d05fa887ee48f1ccf4e5efb4b
#
_entry.id   c55b7c8d05fa887ee48f1ccf4e5efb4b
#
_cell.length_a   1.000
_cell.length_b   1.000
_cell.length_c   1.000
_cell.angle_alpha   90.00
_cell.angle_beta   90.00
_cell.angle_gamma   90.00
#
_symmetry.space_group_name_H-M   'P 1'
#
loop_
_entity.id
_entity.type
_entity.pdbx_description
1 polymer ?
#
loop_
_entity_poly.entity_id
_entity_poly.type
_entity_poly.pdbx_seq_one_letter_code
_entity_poly.pdbx_strand_id
1 'polypeptide(L)'
;MEINKELKHIAEYQNSILPRHQKRTEEAVEIIANDAIESLKNGTFDFKSFLHLDLNQNGKHRQVIMYKPFSPEELLCIFLKRVLDRKFHISYPNRNEYIRTLFDTAAAIKDMSDYTIFKFDFSDFFNSVSSEYVYHKYIQSASLERYQDKLMANFVNATKYTFAGLNTSNILCEIIARDFDQRLVQRFSKQGIILYKRYIDDGIMILNRYVEQNDCLEIVNDVIKEVFLSPQDSKLSPCKTALNLSKVRYIAGRCLAVGGPSEAFDFLGYEFELKKILTRQQKQKTEFRYGITQAKIDKYTQKIEDIVKEYVLSPQKDIELLRHRIKAFTHRSVYQIS
;
A
#
# COMPACT_ATOMS: atom_id res chain seq x y z
N MET A 1 -27.94 -17.52 -2.95
CA MET A 1 -27.25 -18.67 -3.59
C MET A 1 -25.81 -18.34 -4.00
N GLU A 2 -25.54 -17.16 -4.50
CA GLU A 2 -24.20 -16.72 -4.93
C GLU A 2 -23.21 -16.54 -3.76
N ILE A 3 -23.65 -15.91 -2.66
CA ILE A 3 -22.79 -15.67 -1.48
C ILE A 3 -22.30 -16.97 -0.82
N ASN A 4 -23.13 -18.02 -0.75
CA ASN A 4 -22.72 -19.30 -0.16
C ASN A 4 -21.56 -19.92 -0.95
N LYS A 5 -21.64 -19.84 -2.28
CA LYS A 5 -20.60 -20.33 -3.19
C LYS A 5 -19.30 -19.54 -3.02
N GLU A 6 -19.44 -18.23 -2.85
CA GLU A 6 -18.29 -17.34 -2.70
C GLU A 6 -17.60 -17.54 -1.35
N LEU A 7 -18.34 -17.68 -0.24
CA LEU A 7 -17.75 -17.93 1.08
C LEU A 7 -17.04 -19.30 1.11
N LYS A 8 -17.60 -20.33 0.49
CA LYS A 8 -16.93 -21.63 0.33
C LYS A 8 -15.61 -21.47 -0.44
N HIS A 9 -15.63 -20.79 -1.58
CA HIS A 9 -14.43 -20.52 -2.35
C HIS A 9 -13.39 -19.67 -1.59
N ILE A 10 -13.83 -18.73 -0.76
CA ILE A 10 -12.91 -17.95 0.11
C ILE A 10 -12.21 -18.88 1.11
N ALA A 11 -12.97 -19.77 1.80
CA ALA A 11 -12.40 -20.69 2.77
C ALA A 11 -11.41 -21.67 2.11
N GLU A 12 -11.76 -22.23 0.95
CA GLU A 12 -10.89 -23.10 0.15
C GLU A 12 -9.59 -22.37 -0.26
N TYR A 13 -9.70 -21.14 -0.75
CA TYR A 13 -8.54 -20.33 -1.13
C TYR A 13 -7.64 -20.03 0.07
N GLN A 14 -8.20 -19.60 1.21
CA GLN A 14 -7.43 -19.37 2.43
C GLN A 14 -6.68 -20.63 2.87
N ASN A 15 -7.30 -21.79 2.79
CA ASN A 15 -6.65 -23.07 3.09
C ASN A 15 -5.54 -23.42 2.08
N SER A 16 -5.75 -23.11 0.79
CA SER A 16 -4.81 -23.45 -0.28
C SER A 16 -3.45 -22.77 -0.13
N ILE A 17 -3.45 -21.53 0.38
CA ILE A 17 -2.23 -20.72 0.57
C ILE A 17 -1.46 -21.03 1.84
N LEU A 18 -2.03 -21.83 2.74
CA LEU A 18 -1.33 -22.27 3.96
C LEU A 18 -0.16 -23.21 3.65
N PRO A 19 0.89 -23.22 4.49
CA PRO A 19 1.91 -24.27 4.46
C PRO A 19 1.28 -25.66 4.59
N ARG A 20 1.87 -26.66 3.93
CA ARG A 20 1.30 -28.02 3.86
C ARG A 20 0.91 -28.60 5.22
N HIS A 21 1.73 -28.38 6.24
CA HIS A 21 1.51 -28.89 7.61
C HIS A 21 0.41 -28.15 8.38
N GLN A 22 -0.07 -27.01 7.87
CA GLN A 22 -1.15 -26.20 8.47
C GLN A 22 -2.46 -26.33 7.68
N LYS A 23 -2.45 -27.01 6.52
CA LYS A 23 -3.65 -27.20 5.72
C LYS A 23 -4.67 -28.05 6.48
N ARG A 24 -5.91 -27.63 6.39
CA ARG A 24 -7.07 -28.33 6.95
C ARG A 24 -7.62 -29.33 5.92
N THR A 25 -8.35 -30.33 6.40
CA THR A 25 -9.07 -31.27 5.53
C THR A 25 -10.21 -30.59 4.80
N GLU A 26 -10.70 -31.16 3.71
CA GLU A 26 -11.82 -30.60 2.94
C GLU A 26 -13.10 -30.50 3.79
N GLU A 27 -13.38 -31.52 4.63
CA GLU A 27 -14.51 -31.48 5.56
C GLU A 27 -14.41 -30.33 6.55
N ALA A 28 -13.21 -30.07 7.10
CA ALA A 28 -13.00 -28.97 8.04
C ALA A 28 -13.17 -27.60 7.36
N VAL A 29 -12.76 -27.46 6.09
CA VAL A 29 -12.97 -26.24 5.30
C VAL A 29 -14.46 -26.02 5.00
N GLU A 30 -15.19 -27.10 4.71
CA GLU A 30 -16.64 -27.04 4.46
C GLU A 30 -17.41 -26.61 5.72
N ILE A 31 -17.06 -27.14 6.90
CA ILE A 31 -17.64 -26.73 8.19
C ILE A 31 -17.41 -25.22 8.39
N ILE A 32 -16.19 -24.74 8.22
CA ILE A 32 -15.84 -23.32 8.35
C ILE A 32 -16.68 -22.44 7.41
N ALA A 33 -16.85 -22.84 6.17
CA ALA A 33 -17.67 -22.10 5.22
C ALA A 33 -19.15 -22.08 5.63
N ASN A 34 -19.68 -23.20 6.11
CA ASN A 34 -21.05 -23.31 6.59
C ASN A 34 -21.28 -22.47 7.86
N ASP A 35 -20.34 -22.45 8.79
CA ASP A 35 -20.41 -21.61 9.98
C ASP A 35 -20.50 -20.11 9.61
N ALA A 36 -19.72 -19.67 8.61
CA ALA A 36 -19.79 -18.30 8.12
C ALA A 36 -21.14 -17.99 7.43
N ILE A 37 -21.68 -18.94 6.67
CA ILE A 37 -22.97 -18.81 6.01
C ILE A 37 -24.11 -18.73 7.04
N GLU A 38 -24.09 -19.58 8.05
CA GLU A 38 -25.08 -19.58 9.14
C GLU A 38 -24.97 -18.30 9.98
N SER A 39 -23.76 -17.89 10.32
CA SER A 39 -23.51 -16.65 11.05
C SER A 39 -24.05 -15.43 10.29
N LEU A 40 -23.87 -15.39 8.96
CA LEU A 40 -24.45 -14.34 8.14
C LEU A 40 -25.98 -14.38 8.11
N LYS A 41 -26.59 -15.57 7.96
CA LYS A 41 -28.06 -15.73 7.95
C LYS A 41 -28.69 -15.32 9.28
N ASN A 42 -28.07 -15.72 10.38
CA ASN A 42 -28.59 -15.51 11.73
C ASN A 42 -28.17 -14.16 12.32
N GLY A 43 -27.23 -13.43 11.67
CA GLY A 43 -26.68 -12.17 12.17
C GLY A 43 -25.87 -12.32 13.46
N THR A 44 -25.23 -13.49 13.65
CA THR A 44 -24.43 -13.80 14.86
C THR A 44 -22.97 -13.42 14.76
N PHE A 45 -22.51 -12.86 13.62
CA PHE A 45 -21.15 -12.33 13.47
C PHE A 45 -20.98 -11.02 14.25
N ASP A 46 -19.79 -10.80 14.80
CA ASP A 46 -19.43 -9.56 15.49
C ASP A 46 -18.10 -8.96 14.96
N PHE A 47 -18.21 -7.96 14.10
CA PHE A 47 -17.03 -7.26 13.58
C PHE A 47 -16.23 -6.47 14.62
N LYS A 48 -16.64 -6.41 15.89
CA LYS A 48 -15.85 -5.85 16.99
C LYS A 48 -14.91 -6.87 17.62
N SER A 49 -15.08 -8.17 17.31
CA SER A 49 -14.28 -9.27 17.86
C SER A 49 -12.91 -9.45 17.17
N PHE A 50 -12.17 -8.36 16.98
CA PHE A 50 -10.84 -8.42 16.37
C PHE A 50 -9.74 -8.61 17.42
N LEU A 51 -8.64 -9.24 16.98
CA LEU A 51 -7.42 -9.43 17.74
C LEU A 51 -6.45 -8.28 17.49
N HIS A 52 -5.85 -7.78 18.57
CA HIS A 52 -4.77 -6.82 18.49
C HIS A 52 -3.43 -7.55 18.53
N LEU A 53 -2.58 -7.31 17.54
CA LEU A 53 -1.24 -7.86 17.48
C LEU A 53 -0.22 -6.73 17.47
N ASP A 54 0.72 -6.79 18.40
CA ASP A 54 1.87 -5.90 18.41
C ASP A 54 3.01 -6.55 17.62
N LEU A 55 3.27 -6.01 16.43
CA LEU A 55 4.37 -6.46 15.58
C LEU A 55 5.58 -5.57 15.81
N ASN A 56 6.68 -6.17 16.28
CA ASN A 56 7.98 -5.51 16.32
C ASN A 56 8.76 -5.87 15.05
N GLN A 57 8.86 -4.94 14.11
CA GLN A 57 9.63 -5.11 12.88
C GLN A 57 10.75 -4.07 12.83
N ASN A 58 12.00 -4.51 12.98
CA ASN A 58 13.19 -3.65 12.92
C ASN A 58 13.13 -2.46 13.92
N GLY A 59 12.74 -2.73 15.17
CA GLY A 59 12.62 -1.69 16.21
C GLY A 59 11.41 -0.76 16.06
N LYS A 60 10.54 -0.98 15.07
CA LYS A 60 9.27 -0.26 14.93
C LYS A 60 8.13 -1.11 15.45
N HIS A 61 7.47 -0.63 16.48
CA HIS A 61 6.21 -1.21 16.96
C HIS A 61 5.08 -0.82 16.02
N ARG A 62 4.33 -1.82 15.54
CA ARG A 62 3.11 -1.63 14.77
C ARG A 62 1.97 -2.41 15.41
N GLN A 63 0.91 -1.72 15.74
CA GLN A 63 -0.34 -2.39 16.11
C GLN A 63 -1.10 -2.76 14.83
N VAL A 64 -1.44 -4.03 14.72
CA VAL A 64 -2.22 -4.59 13.62
C VAL A 64 -3.49 -5.19 14.19
N ILE A 65 -4.58 -5.00 13.51
CA ILE A 65 -5.87 -5.57 13.88
C ILE A 65 -6.22 -6.65 12.86
N MET A 66 -6.61 -7.84 13.34
CA MET A 66 -7.07 -8.92 12.47
C MET A 66 -8.18 -9.71 13.13
N TYR A 67 -8.99 -10.37 12.32
CA TYR A 67 -9.91 -11.38 12.84
C TYR A 67 -9.18 -12.71 13.06
N LYS A 68 -9.76 -13.54 13.94
CA LYS A 68 -9.26 -14.92 14.12
C LYS A 68 -9.26 -15.63 12.75
N PRO A 69 -8.13 -16.24 12.34
CA PRO A 69 -8.07 -16.96 11.08
C PRO A 69 -9.19 -18.01 10.96
N PHE A 70 -9.87 -18.02 9.83
CA PHE A 70 -11.02 -18.87 9.52
C PHE A 70 -12.28 -18.62 10.38
N SER A 71 -12.36 -17.49 11.06
CA SER A 71 -13.63 -17.10 11.71
C SER A 71 -14.63 -16.59 10.67
N PRO A 72 -15.94 -16.59 10.99
CA PRO A 72 -16.95 -15.97 10.16
C PRO A 72 -16.63 -14.51 9.81
N GLU A 73 -16.12 -13.74 10.76
CA GLU A 73 -15.76 -12.32 10.58
C GLU A 73 -14.64 -12.16 9.55
N GLU A 74 -13.60 -13.02 9.58
CA GLU A 74 -12.52 -12.98 8.58
C GLU A 74 -13.06 -13.29 7.17
N LEU A 75 -13.85 -14.37 7.01
CA LEU A 75 -14.40 -14.72 5.72
C LEU A 75 -15.35 -13.65 5.19
N LEU A 76 -16.19 -13.06 6.05
CA LEU A 76 -17.07 -11.97 5.68
C LEU A 76 -16.29 -10.68 5.34
N CYS A 77 -15.20 -10.39 6.03
CA CYS A 77 -14.31 -9.28 5.71
C CYS A 77 -13.65 -9.48 4.33
N ILE A 78 -13.17 -10.70 4.02
CA ILE A 78 -12.62 -11.02 2.69
C ILE A 78 -13.71 -10.95 1.61
N PHE A 79 -14.92 -11.40 1.91
CA PHE A 79 -16.06 -11.27 1.01
C PHE A 79 -16.35 -9.80 0.68
N LEU A 80 -16.45 -8.93 1.68
CA LEU A 80 -16.64 -7.49 1.48
C LEU A 80 -15.54 -6.89 0.62
N LYS A 81 -14.28 -7.25 0.86
CA LYS A 81 -13.17 -6.81 0.01
C LYS A 81 -13.40 -7.19 -1.45
N ARG A 82 -13.76 -8.45 -1.74
CA ARG A 82 -14.01 -8.92 -3.12
C ARG A 82 -15.19 -8.19 -3.78
N VAL A 83 -16.26 -7.93 -3.02
CA VAL A 83 -17.41 -7.13 -3.50
C VAL A 83 -16.95 -5.73 -3.92
N LEU A 84 -16.18 -5.05 -3.08
CA LEU A 84 -15.68 -3.72 -3.37
C LEU A 84 -14.66 -3.72 -4.53
N ASP A 85 -13.74 -4.71 -4.57
CA ASP A 85 -12.78 -4.84 -5.68
C ASP A 85 -13.51 -4.92 -7.04
N ARG A 86 -14.55 -5.75 -7.12
CA ARG A 86 -15.37 -5.87 -8.34
C ARG A 86 -16.15 -4.59 -8.65
N LYS A 87 -16.76 -3.98 -7.62
CA LYS A 87 -17.61 -2.80 -7.80
C LYS A 87 -16.83 -1.58 -8.23
N PHE A 88 -15.66 -1.36 -7.63
CA PHE A 88 -14.84 -0.17 -7.88
C PHE A 88 -13.73 -0.41 -8.92
N HIS A 89 -13.58 -1.63 -9.43
CA HIS A 89 -12.53 -2.00 -10.39
C HIS A 89 -11.15 -1.51 -9.92
N ILE A 90 -10.79 -1.82 -8.64
CA ILE A 90 -9.52 -1.39 -8.09
C ILE A 90 -8.39 -2.22 -8.68
N SER A 91 -7.44 -1.54 -9.30
CA SER A 91 -6.16 -2.10 -9.71
C SER A 91 -5.11 -1.72 -8.68
N TYR A 92 -4.61 -2.70 -7.93
CA TYR A 92 -3.56 -2.46 -6.95
C TYR A 92 -2.23 -2.19 -7.66
N PRO A 93 -1.44 -1.22 -7.17
CA PRO A 93 -0.20 -0.84 -7.81
C PRO A 93 0.83 -1.96 -7.82
N ASN A 94 1.44 -2.20 -8.98
CA ASN A 94 2.54 -3.14 -9.12
C ASN A 94 3.86 -2.44 -8.78
N ARG A 95 4.47 -2.85 -7.67
CA ARG A 95 5.71 -2.26 -7.16
C ARG A 95 6.86 -2.32 -8.16
N ASN A 96 7.02 -3.44 -8.86
CA ASN A 96 8.12 -3.62 -9.81
C ASN A 96 7.94 -2.73 -11.05
N GLU A 97 6.70 -2.57 -11.51
CA GLU A 97 6.36 -1.67 -12.60
C GLU A 97 6.64 -0.21 -12.22
N TYR A 98 6.27 0.20 -11.01
CA TYR A 98 6.51 1.56 -10.54
C TYR A 98 8.00 1.88 -10.47
N ILE A 99 8.82 0.96 -9.95
CA ILE A 99 10.28 1.14 -9.91
C ILE A 99 10.88 1.19 -11.31
N ARG A 100 10.44 0.33 -12.23
CA ARG A 100 10.90 0.38 -13.62
C ARG A 100 10.56 1.72 -14.26
N THR A 101 9.31 2.19 -14.13
CA THR A 101 8.90 3.49 -14.65
C THR A 101 9.74 4.62 -14.05
N LEU A 102 10.10 4.53 -12.77
CA LEU A 102 10.94 5.54 -12.13
C LEU A 102 12.37 5.52 -12.69
N PHE A 103 12.96 4.36 -12.98
CA PHE A 103 14.26 4.25 -13.65
C PHE A 103 14.22 4.87 -15.05
N ASP A 104 13.19 4.56 -15.83
CA ASP A 104 13.01 5.12 -17.17
C ASP A 104 12.85 6.64 -17.12
N THR A 105 12.11 7.15 -16.13
CA THR A 105 11.94 8.59 -15.91
C THR A 105 13.25 9.26 -15.49
N ALA A 106 14.03 8.66 -14.59
CA ALA A 106 15.34 9.16 -14.20
C ALA A 106 16.29 9.25 -15.42
N ALA A 107 16.25 8.25 -16.31
CA ALA A 107 16.99 8.28 -17.55
C ALA A 107 16.52 9.39 -18.51
N ALA A 108 15.25 9.70 -18.54
CA ALA A 108 14.68 10.74 -19.40
C ALA A 108 15.03 12.16 -18.92
N ILE A 109 14.99 12.40 -17.59
CA ILE A 109 15.22 13.75 -17.03
C ILE A 109 16.68 14.11 -16.80
N LYS A 110 17.62 13.18 -16.99
CA LYS A 110 19.06 13.39 -16.74
C LYS A 110 19.68 14.57 -17.51
N ASP A 111 19.18 14.84 -18.70
CA ASP A 111 19.67 15.91 -19.58
C ASP A 111 18.81 17.19 -19.47
N MET A 112 17.77 17.18 -18.64
CA MET A 112 16.94 18.36 -18.39
C MET A 112 17.63 19.34 -17.45
N SER A 113 17.56 20.63 -17.77
CA SER A 113 18.11 21.69 -16.93
C SER A 113 17.21 21.99 -15.72
N ASP A 114 15.92 21.78 -15.89
CA ASP A 114 14.90 22.14 -14.89
C ASP A 114 13.89 20.99 -14.70
N TYR A 115 13.77 20.56 -13.46
CA TYR A 115 12.79 19.57 -13.02
C TYR A 115 12.62 19.66 -11.50
N THR A 116 11.52 19.14 -10.98
CA THR A 116 11.27 19.00 -9.55
C THR A 116 10.92 17.56 -9.24
N ILE A 117 11.59 16.97 -8.26
CA ILE A 117 11.22 15.68 -7.66
C ILE A 117 10.62 15.98 -6.29
N PHE A 118 9.38 15.59 -6.10
CA PHE A 118 8.67 15.77 -4.85
C PHE A 118 8.12 14.41 -4.38
N LYS A 119 8.67 13.90 -3.28
CA LYS A 119 8.20 12.69 -2.61
C LYS A 119 7.48 13.07 -1.33
N PHE A 120 6.36 12.41 -1.06
CA PHE A 120 5.58 12.56 0.17
C PHE A 120 5.10 11.21 0.70
N ASP A 121 4.73 11.19 1.99
CA ASP A 121 4.23 10.00 2.68
C ASP A 121 3.10 10.45 3.62
N PHE A 122 2.05 9.65 3.76
CA PHE A 122 1.00 9.93 4.72
C PHE A 122 1.37 9.41 6.11
N SER A 123 1.04 10.18 7.13
CA SER A 123 1.22 9.77 8.51
C SER A 123 0.14 8.77 8.91
N ASP A 124 0.56 7.58 9.36
CA ASP A 124 -0.32 6.52 9.89
C ASP A 124 -1.58 6.28 9.03
N PHE A 125 -1.37 6.13 7.71
CA PHE A 125 -2.42 6.20 6.70
C PHE A 125 -3.64 5.32 7.01
N PHE A 126 -3.44 4.03 7.28
CA PHE A 126 -4.55 3.13 7.56
C PHE A 126 -5.36 3.54 8.79
N ASN A 127 -4.72 3.93 9.87
CA ASN A 127 -5.43 4.33 11.09
C ASN A 127 -6.02 5.75 11.00
N SER A 128 -5.62 6.54 9.99
CA SER A 128 -6.10 7.90 9.76
C SER A 128 -7.34 7.96 8.87
N VAL A 129 -7.57 6.96 8.03
CA VAL A 129 -8.73 6.93 7.11
C VAL A 129 -9.95 6.36 7.81
N SER A 130 -11.03 7.13 7.86
CA SER A 130 -12.31 6.69 8.42
C SER A 130 -13.04 5.77 7.43
N SER A 131 -13.25 4.52 7.81
CA SER A 131 -14.04 3.54 7.04
C SER A 131 -15.50 3.99 6.90
N GLU A 132 -16.04 4.61 7.95
CA GLU A 132 -17.39 5.18 7.97
C GLU A 132 -17.54 6.31 6.97
N TYR A 133 -16.56 7.23 6.91
CA TYR A 133 -16.55 8.32 5.93
C TYR A 133 -16.44 7.81 4.48
N VAL A 134 -15.55 6.84 4.22
CA VAL A 134 -15.41 6.23 2.89
C VAL A 134 -16.71 5.55 2.47
N TYR A 135 -17.37 4.83 3.38
CA TYR A 135 -18.66 4.20 3.10
C TYR A 135 -19.71 5.22 2.67
N HIS A 136 -19.93 6.24 3.48
CA HIS A 136 -20.98 7.22 3.21
C HIS A 136 -20.70 8.07 1.96
N LYS A 137 -19.44 8.43 1.74
CA LYS A 137 -19.09 9.31 0.61
C LYS A 137 -19.02 8.59 -0.74
N TYR A 138 -18.54 7.34 -0.75
CA TYR A 138 -18.21 6.65 -2.01
C TYR A 138 -18.98 5.35 -2.22
N ILE A 139 -19.26 4.58 -1.16
CA ILE A 139 -19.76 3.20 -1.30
C ILE A 139 -21.28 3.18 -1.27
N GLN A 140 -21.92 3.93 -0.41
CA GLN A 140 -23.38 3.94 -0.25
C GLN A 140 -24.11 4.28 -1.56
N SER A 141 -23.54 5.19 -2.36
CA SER A 141 -24.09 5.56 -3.69
C SER A 141 -23.75 4.56 -4.80
N ALA A 142 -22.87 3.59 -4.55
CA ALA A 142 -22.38 2.66 -5.56
C ALA A 142 -23.36 1.52 -5.90
N SER A 143 -24.58 1.53 -5.37
CA SER A 143 -25.64 0.54 -5.63
C SER A 143 -25.15 -0.89 -5.38
N LEU A 144 -24.71 -1.20 -4.16
CA LEU A 144 -24.48 -2.55 -3.69
C LEU A 144 -25.83 -3.28 -3.54
N GLU A 145 -25.80 -4.61 -3.57
CA GLU A 145 -26.97 -5.39 -3.20
C GLU A 145 -27.34 -5.16 -1.73
N ARG A 146 -28.65 -5.16 -1.41
CA ARG A 146 -29.15 -4.79 -0.08
C ARG A 146 -28.44 -5.51 1.06
N TYR A 147 -28.12 -6.80 0.92
CA TYR A 147 -27.43 -7.55 1.97
C TYR A 147 -25.93 -7.17 2.06
N GLN A 148 -25.28 -6.87 0.93
CA GLN A 148 -23.89 -6.41 0.90
C GLN A 148 -23.76 -5.03 1.55
N ASP A 149 -24.67 -4.12 1.24
CA ASP A 149 -24.74 -2.80 1.83
C ASP A 149 -24.97 -2.87 3.34
N LYS A 150 -25.93 -3.69 3.81
CA LYS A 150 -26.16 -3.92 5.24
C LYS A 150 -24.92 -4.50 5.95
N LEU A 151 -24.24 -5.46 5.33
CA LEU A 151 -23.03 -6.06 5.87
C LEU A 151 -21.90 -5.04 5.94
N MET A 152 -21.76 -4.22 4.89
CA MET A 152 -20.75 -3.13 4.86
C MET A 152 -21.03 -2.07 5.91
N ALA A 153 -22.28 -1.65 6.09
CA ALA A 153 -22.67 -0.72 7.15
C ALA A 153 -22.32 -1.26 8.55
N ASN A 154 -22.61 -2.54 8.81
CA ASN A 154 -22.25 -3.16 10.08
C ASN A 154 -20.72 -3.19 10.30
N PHE A 155 -19.97 -3.50 9.23
CA PHE A 155 -18.50 -3.51 9.29
C PHE A 155 -17.93 -2.13 9.63
N VAL A 156 -18.32 -1.06 8.91
CA VAL A 156 -17.78 0.29 9.14
C VAL A 156 -18.20 0.86 10.48
N ASN A 157 -19.41 0.56 10.96
CA ASN A 157 -19.88 0.95 12.29
C ASN A 157 -19.08 0.28 13.42
N ALA A 158 -18.60 -0.95 13.20
CA ALA A 158 -17.79 -1.68 14.17
C ALA A 158 -16.33 -1.20 14.18
N THR A 159 -15.73 -0.97 13.00
CA THR A 159 -14.32 -0.66 12.87
C THR A 159 -14.02 0.84 12.93
N LYS A 160 -14.90 1.70 12.42
CA LYS A 160 -14.79 3.16 12.29
C LYS A 160 -13.59 3.67 11.48
N TYR A 161 -12.45 2.97 11.52
CA TYR A 161 -11.23 3.27 10.76
C TYR A 161 -10.75 2.05 10.00
N THR A 162 -9.88 2.25 9.01
CA THR A 162 -9.47 1.17 8.12
C THR A 162 -8.45 0.21 8.76
N PHE A 163 -7.80 0.54 9.79
CA PHE A 163 -6.80 -0.23 10.55
C PHE A 163 -5.88 -1.16 9.73
N ALA A 164 -4.59 -1.12 10.02
CA ALA A 164 -3.63 -2.05 9.40
C ALA A 164 -3.94 -3.50 9.81
N GLY A 165 -3.98 -4.41 8.84
CA GLY A 165 -4.20 -5.85 9.04
C GLY A 165 -5.57 -6.38 8.63
N LEU A 166 -6.61 -5.55 8.57
CA LEU A 166 -7.91 -5.97 8.04
C LEU A 166 -7.86 -6.11 6.51
N ASN A 167 -8.48 -7.16 5.99
CA ASN A 167 -8.51 -7.45 4.56
C ASN A 167 -9.17 -6.33 3.72
N THR A 168 -10.12 -5.60 4.30
CA THR A 168 -10.84 -4.48 3.66
C THR A 168 -10.07 -3.16 3.68
N SER A 169 -9.02 -3.03 4.50
CA SER A 169 -8.35 -1.74 4.70
C SER A 169 -7.72 -1.18 3.44
N ASN A 170 -7.03 -2.02 2.67
CA ASN A 170 -6.44 -1.60 1.40
C ASN A 170 -7.48 -1.07 0.41
N ILE A 171 -8.60 -1.80 0.24
CA ILE A 171 -9.63 -1.40 -0.73
C ILE A 171 -10.30 -0.09 -0.32
N LEU A 172 -10.60 0.11 0.96
CA LEU A 172 -11.20 1.35 1.45
C LEU A 172 -10.26 2.54 1.28
N CYS A 173 -8.97 2.35 1.61
CA CYS A 173 -7.96 3.36 1.36
C CYS A 173 -7.79 3.68 -0.12
N GLU A 174 -7.78 2.67 -1.00
CA GLU A 174 -7.65 2.91 -2.44
C GLU A 174 -8.88 3.59 -3.06
N ILE A 175 -10.09 3.33 -2.56
CA ILE A 175 -11.30 4.02 -3.02
C ILE A 175 -11.18 5.54 -2.80
N ILE A 176 -10.85 5.97 -1.59
CA ILE A 176 -10.70 7.41 -1.28
C ILE A 176 -9.44 8.00 -1.91
N ALA A 177 -8.34 7.26 -1.93
CA ALA A 177 -7.07 7.74 -2.47
C ALA A 177 -7.13 7.93 -4.01
N ARG A 178 -8.02 7.24 -4.71
CA ARG A 178 -8.28 7.49 -6.15
C ARG A 178 -8.80 8.91 -6.38
N ASP A 179 -9.70 9.42 -5.55
CA ASP A 179 -10.18 10.82 -5.62
C ASP A 179 -9.02 11.79 -5.32
N PHE A 180 -8.21 11.47 -4.31
CA PHE A 180 -6.99 12.24 -4.02
C PHE A 180 -6.03 12.28 -5.21
N ASP A 181 -5.72 11.13 -5.80
CA ASP A 181 -4.80 11.05 -6.95
C ASP A 181 -5.29 11.88 -8.13
N GLN A 182 -6.59 11.79 -8.46
CA GLN A 182 -7.19 12.55 -9.56
C GLN A 182 -7.10 14.05 -9.32
N ARG A 183 -7.45 14.53 -8.13
CA ARG A 183 -7.39 15.96 -7.79
C ARG A 183 -5.95 16.45 -7.76
N LEU A 184 -5.05 15.66 -7.20
CA LEU A 184 -3.64 16.01 -7.15
C LEU A 184 -3.04 16.19 -8.56
N VAL A 185 -3.29 15.23 -9.45
CA VAL A 185 -2.87 15.33 -10.86
C VAL A 185 -3.51 16.54 -11.54
N GLN A 186 -4.78 16.84 -11.29
CA GLN A 186 -5.44 18.01 -11.83
C GLN A 186 -4.80 19.32 -11.34
N ARG A 187 -4.50 19.44 -10.04
CA ARG A 187 -3.84 20.62 -9.45
C ARG A 187 -2.45 20.85 -10.03
N PHE A 188 -1.67 19.77 -10.23
CA PHE A 188 -0.32 19.84 -10.80
C PHE A 188 -0.27 19.84 -12.33
N SER A 189 -1.40 19.78 -13.03
CA SER A 189 -1.41 19.64 -14.51
C SER A 189 -0.68 20.77 -15.22
N LYS A 190 -0.75 22.00 -14.70
CA LYS A 190 -0.08 23.18 -15.26
C LYS A 190 1.44 23.18 -15.02
N GLN A 191 1.93 22.41 -14.08
CA GLN A 191 3.35 22.30 -13.74
C GLN A 191 4.09 21.26 -14.58
N GLY A 192 3.38 20.57 -15.50
CA GLY A 192 3.94 19.58 -16.42
C GLY A 192 4.43 18.31 -15.70
N ILE A 193 3.49 17.46 -15.34
CA ILE A 193 3.77 16.17 -14.69
C ILE A 193 4.46 15.24 -15.69
N ILE A 194 5.67 14.80 -15.37
CA ILE A 194 6.37 13.73 -16.09
C ILE A 194 5.98 12.39 -15.50
N LEU A 195 5.94 12.29 -14.17
CA LEU A 195 5.59 11.07 -13.44
C LEU A 195 4.78 11.43 -12.21
N TYR A 196 3.70 10.69 -11.97
CA TYR A 196 3.04 10.57 -10.68
C TYR A 196 2.79 9.11 -10.38
N LYS A 197 3.21 8.63 -9.24
CA LYS A 197 2.93 7.30 -8.72
C LYS A 197 2.69 7.36 -7.21
N ARG A 198 1.67 6.64 -6.73
CA ARG A 198 1.41 6.43 -5.32
C ARG A 198 1.33 4.93 -5.03
N TYR A 199 2.00 4.49 -4.01
CA TYR A 199 1.95 3.13 -3.50
C TYR A 199 1.49 3.16 -2.04
N ILE A 200 0.20 2.95 -1.81
CA ILE A 200 -0.47 3.06 -0.51
C ILE A 200 -0.32 4.49 0.05
N ASP A 201 0.63 4.69 0.96
CA ASP A 201 0.95 5.94 1.65
C ASP A 201 2.10 6.73 1.01
N ASP A 202 2.98 6.06 0.26
CA ASP A 202 4.15 6.65 -0.39
C ASP A 202 3.78 7.23 -1.78
N GLY A 203 3.94 8.53 -1.98
CA GLY A 203 3.71 9.21 -3.25
C GLY A 203 4.99 9.85 -3.80
N ILE A 204 5.19 9.78 -5.13
CA ILE A 204 6.26 10.48 -5.83
C ILE A 204 5.72 11.19 -7.05
N MET A 205 6.15 12.44 -7.22
CA MET A 205 5.84 13.27 -8.38
C MET A 205 7.13 13.85 -8.97
N ILE A 206 7.23 13.81 -10.30
CA ILE A 206 8.32 14.46 -11.04
C ILE A 206 7.69 15.41 -12.04
N LEU A 207 8.11 16.68 -11.97
CA LEU A 207 7.61 17.77 -12.80
C LEU A 207 8.71 18.23 -13.77
N ASN A 208 8.33 18.72 -14.96
CA ASN A 208 9.26 19.17 -15.98
C ASN A 208 9.71 20.63 -15.80
N ARG A 209 9.45 21.22 -14.65
CA ARG A 209 9.86 22.59 -14.29
C ARG A 209 10.12 22.71 -12.81
N TYR A 210 10.70 23.82 -12.44
CA TYR A 210 10.83 24.20 -11.05
C TYR A 210 9.46 24.61 -10.45
N VAL A 211 9.17 24.06 -9.30
CA VAL A 211 8.05 24.45 -8.43
C VAL A 211 8.61 24.55 -7.02
N GLU A 212 8.31 25.62 -6.31
CA GLU A 212 8.77 25.79 -4.92
C GLU A 212 8.27 24.66 -4.01
N GLN A 213 9.10 24.30 -3.02
CA GLN A 213 8.73 23.24 -2.07
C GLN A 213 7.44 23.57 -1.30
N ASN A 214 7.30 24.82 -0.90
CA ASN A 214 6.12 25.27 -0.15
C ASN A 214 4.86 25.17 -1.01
N ASP A 215 4.94 25.51 -2.30
CA ASP A 215 3.80 25.38 -3.23
C ASP A 215 3.40 23.91 -3.39
N CYS A 216 4.40 23.01 -3.51
CA CYS A 216 4.12 21.57 -3.56
C CYS A 216 3.41 21.08 -2.29
N LEU A 217 3.88 21.49 -1.12
CA LEU A 217 3.27 21.12 0.17
C LEU A 217 1.86 21.70 0.33
N GLU A 218 1.66 22.96 -0.05
CA GLU A 218 0.35 23.62 0.03
C GLU A 218 -0.66 22.91 -0.86
N ILE A 219 -0.34 22.65 -2.12
CA ILE A 219 -1.21 21.93 -3.05
C ILE A 219 -1.59 20.54 -2.49
N VAL A 220 -0.64 19.77 -1.99
CA VAL A 220 -0.92 18.44 -1.45
C VAL A 220 -1.80 18.52 -0.20
N ASN A 221 -1.51 19.44 0.73
CA ASN A 221 -2.30 19.64 1.93
C ASN A 221 -3.73 20.09 1.63
N ASP A 222 -3.93 20.95 0.62
CA ASP A 222 -5.26 21.39 0.22
C ASP A 222 -6.07 20.22 -0.36
N VAL A 223 -5.46 19.37 -1.19
CA VAL A 223 -6.12 18.17 -1.70
C VAL A 223 -6.43 17.18 -0.57
N ILE A 224 -5.55 17.04 0.43
CA ILE A 224 -5.84 16.23 1.63
C ILE A 224 -7.08 16.76 2.35
N LYS A 225 -7.16 18.07 2.58
CA LYS A 225 -8.33 18.69 3.23
C LYS A 225 -9.62 18.48 2.43
N GLU A 226 -9.55 18.62 1.11
CA GLU A 226 -10.71 18.43 0.23
C GLU A 226 -11.25 17.00 0.21
N VAL A 227 -10.34 16.01 0.29
CA VAL A 227 -10.69 14.60 0.08
C VAL A 227 -10.91 13.84 1.37
N PHE A 228 -10.00 13.98 2.34
CA PHE A 228 -9.97 13.15 3.55
C PHE A 228 -10.67 13.77 4.76
N LEU A 229 -10.90 15.08 4.77
CA LEU A 229 -11.59 15.70 5.90
C LEU A 229 -13.11 15.57 5.75
N SER A 230 -13.72 15.08 6.82
CA SER A 230 -15.19 15.09 6.96
C SER A 230 -15.70 16.51 7.13
N PRO A 231 -16.89 16.86 6.61
CA PRO A 231 -17.55 18.12 6.94
C PRO A 231 -17.66 18.29 8.47
N GLN A 232 -17.46 19.51 8.98
CA GLN A 232 -17.46 19.78 10.42
C GLN A 232 -18.77 19.42 11.13
N ASP A 233 -19.90 19.45 10.39
CA ASP A 233 -21.23 19.11 10.90
C ASP A 233 -21.58 17.63 10.80
N SER A 234 -20.65 16.78 10.35
CA SER A 234 -20.87 15.35 10.20
C SER A 234 -20.81 14.64 11.55
N LYS A 235 -21.80 13.78 11.81
CA LYS A 235 -21.76 12.84 12.95
C LYS A 235 -20.81 11.66 12.73
N LEU A 236 -20.16 11.60 11.56
CA LEU A 236 -19.25 10.54 11.18
C LEU A 236 -17.88 10.74 11.83
N SER A 237 -17.19 9.64 12.06
CA SER A 237 -15.78 9.67 12.49
C SER A 237 -14.92 10.39 11.44
N PRO A 238 -14.19 11.47 11.78
CA PRO A 238 -13.41 12.23 10.82
C PRO A 238 -12.16 11.46 10.38
N CYS A 239 -11.74 11.64 9.13
CA CYS A 239 -10.39 11.23 8.73
C CYS A 239 -9.35 12.13 9.42
N LYS A 240 -8.21 11.55 9.78
CA LYS A 240 -7.07 12.23 10.43
C LYS A 240 -5.84 12.26 9.52
N THR A 241 -6.04 12.02 8.22
CA THR A 241 -4.98 11.88 7.23
C THR A 241 -4.19 13.19 7.09
N ALA A 242 -2.89 13.10 7.22
CA ALA A 242 -1.95 14.21 7.11
C ALA A 242 -0.63 13.77 6.49
N LEU A 243 0.15 14.72 5.97
CA LEU A 243 1.51 14.44 5.50
C LEU A 243 2.45 14.15 6.67
N ASN A 244 3.33 13.18 6.46
CA ASN A 244 4.48 12.94 7.32
C ASN A 244 5.64 13.83 6.86
N LEU A 245 5.73 15.03 7.41
CA LEU A 245 6.74 16.03 7.01
C LEU A 245 8.18 15.52 7.15
N SER A 246 8.47 14.61 8.07
CA SER A 246 9.81 14.05 8.25
C SER A 246 10.26 13.16 7.08
N LYS A 247 9.31 12.63 6.33
CA LYS A 247 9.55 11.76 5.17
C LYS A 247 9.40 12.47 3.82
N VAL A 248 9.02 13.74 3.82
CA VAL A 248 9.00 14.54 2.59
C VAL A 248 10.42 14.67 2.08
N ARG A 249 10.59 14.50 0.77
CA ARG A 249 11.84 14.79 0.05
C ARG A 249 11.53 15.69 -1.14
N TYR A 250 12.35 16.71 -1.28
CA TYR A 250 12.22 17.68 -2.35
C TYR A 250 13.58 17.91 -2.99
N ILE A 251 13.68 17.77 -4.30
CA ILE A 251 14.90 18.01 -5.07
C ILE A 251 14.52 18.79 -6.33
N ALA A 252 15.13 19.97 -6.51
CA ALA A 252 14.98 20.77 -7.72
C ALA A 252 16.27 20.72 -8.56
N GLY A 253 16.17 20.32 -9.83
CA GLY A 253 17.32 20.18 -10.72
C GLY A 253 18.14 21.47 -10.88
N ARG A 254 17.48 22.64 -10.87
CA ARG A 254 18.17 23.94 -10.93
C ARG A 254 18.99 24.28 -9.69
N CYS A 255 18.60 23.73 -8.53
CA CYS A 255 19.27 23.99 -7.25
C CYS A 255 20.50 23.10 -7.04
N LEU A 256 20.67 22.05 -7.85
CA LEU A 256 21.85 21.20 -7.79
C LEU A 256 23.08 21.95 -8.34
N ALA A 257 24.13 22.09 -7.52
CA ALA A 257 25.39 22.70 -7.94
C ALA A 257 26.24 21.68 -8.71
N VAL A 258 26.90 22.14 -9.79
CA VAL A 258 27.86 21.31 -10.53
C VAL A 258 29.05 21.00 -9.61
N GLY A 259 29.37 19.73 -9.43
CA GLY A 259 30.43 19.27 -8.52
C GLY A 259 30.07 19.38 -7.04
N GLY A 260 28.85 19.83 -6.72
CA GLY A 260 28.33 19.87 -5.34
C GLY A 260 28.07 18.49 -4.75
N PRO A 261 27.55 18.44 -3.51
CA PRO A 261 27.14 17.19 -2.89
C PRO A 261 26.02 16.51 -3.67
N SER A 262 25.92 15.19 -3.55
CA SER A 262 24.78 14.45 -4.07
C SER A 262 23.56 14.64 -3.18
N GLU A 263 22.38 14.68 -3.82
CA GLU A 263 21.08 14.62 -3.15
C GLU A 263 20.50 13.21 -3.33
N ALA A 264 19.75 12.73 -2.36
CA ALA A 264 19.19 11.40 -2.41
C ALA A 264 17.74 11.35 -1.93
N PHE A 265 16.99 10.42 -2.54
CA PHE A 265 15.66 10.01 -2.04
C PHE A 265 15.51 8.49 -2.17
N ASP A 266 14.68 7.94 -1.32
CA ASP A 266 14.27 6.53 -1.41
C ASP A 266 12.82 6.40 -1.88
N PHE A 267 12.51 5.36 -2.66
CA PHE A 267 11.13 5.03 -3.01
C PHE A 267 10.98 3.51 -3.13
N LEU A 268 10.00 2.97 -2.44
CA LEU A 268 9.72 1.53 -2.40
C LEU A 268 10.95 0.66 -2.09
N GLY A 269 11.88 1.19 -1.28
CA GLY A 269 13.09 0.52 -0.83
C GLY A 269 14.20 0.46 -1.90
N TYR A 270 14.14 1.35 -2.86
CA TYR A 270 15.25 1.73 -3.71
C TYR A 270 15.68 3.13 -3.34
N GLU A 271 16.98 3.37 -3.41
CA GLU A 271 17.60 4.68 -3.20
C GLU A 271 18.05 5.22 -4.55
N PHE A 272 17.82 6.51 -4.76
CA PHE A 272 18.22 7.27 -5.94
C PHE A 272 19.10 8.40 -5.47
N GLU A 273 20.34 8.42 -5.92
CA GLU A 273 21.31 9.46 -5.69
C GLU A 273 21.45 10.31 -6.95
N LEU A 274 21.42 11.63 -6.82
CA LEU A 274 21.50 12.58 -7.90
C LEU A 274 22.68 13.51 -7.69
N LYS A 275 23.48 13.71 -8.74
CA LYS A 275 24.59 14.66 -8.73
C LYS A 275 24.64 15.41 -10.05
N LYS A 276 24.86 16.73 -10.00
CA LYS A 276 25.06 17.52 -11.21
C LYS A 276 26.52 17.50 -11.62
N ILE A 277 26.76 17.10 -12.84
CA ILE A 277 28.11 16.98 -13.43
C ILE A 277 28.23 17.79 -14.72
N LEU A 278 29.47 18.12 -15.10
CA LEU A 278 29.79 18.59 -16.44
C LEU A 278 30.24 17.43 -17.30
N THR A 279 29.65 17.34 -18.49
CA THR A 279 30.13 16.40 -19.51
C THR A 279 31.47 16.87 -20.10
N ARG A 280 32.15 15.99 -20.86
CA ARG A 280 33.36 16.37 -21.62
C ARG A 280 33.14 17.57 -22.55
N GLN A 281 31.90 17.78 -23.00
CA GLN A 281 31.49 18.89 -23.87
C GLN A 281 31.05 20.14 -23.08
N GLN A 282 31.34 20.22 -21.76
CA GLN A 282 30.97 21.34 -20.86
C GLN A 282 29.46 21.54 -20.71
N LYS A 283 28.65 20.53 -21.07
CA LYS A 283 27.19 20.56 -20.83
C LYS A 283 26.88 20.05 -19.44
N GLN A 284 25.96 20.73 -18.77
CA GLN A 284 25.45 20.28 -17.47
C GLN A 284 24.52 19.08 -17.66
N LYS A 285 24.67 18.08 -16.79
CA LYS A 285 23.87 16.86 -16.80
C LYS A 285 23.67 16.39 -15.36
N THR A 286 22.52 15.79 -15.08
CA THR A 286 22.29 15.07 -13.81
C THR A 286 22.70 13.61 -13.96
N GLU A 287 23.65 13.16 -13.18
CA GLU A 287 23.97 11.75 -13.02
C GLU A 287 23.04 11.16 -11.96
N PHE A 288 22.36 10.06 -12.32
CA PHE A 288 21.57 9.27 -11.41
C PHE A 288 22.27 7.95 -11.11
N ARG A 289 22.40 7.65 -9.82
CA ARG A 289 22.77 6.32 -9.33
C ARG A 289 21.61 5.78 -8.53
N TYR A 290 21.34 4.49 -8.65
CA TYR A 290 20.23 3.86 -7.94
C TYR A 290 20.55 2.41 -7.58
N GLY A 291 20.03 2.00 -6.43
CA GLY A 291 20.20 0.65 -5.89
C GLY A 291 19.16 0.35 -4.84
N ILE A 292 19.22 -0.85 -4.26
CA ILE A 292 18.40 -1.14 -3.09
C ILE A 292 19.03 -0.54 -1.84
N THR A 293 18.21 -0.02 -0.94
CA THR A 293 18.70 0.54 0.34
C THR A 293 19.41 -0.53 1.17
N GLN A 294 20.43 -0.14 1.94
CA GLN A 294 21.16 -1.04 2.83
C GLN A 294 20.22 -1.76 3.80
N ALA A 295 19.26 -1.04 4.40
CA ALA A 295 18.24 -1.62 5.28
C ALA A 295 17.43 -2.75 4.60
N LYS A 296 17.25 -2.68 3.28
CA LYS A 296 16.55 -3.73 2.53
C LYS A 296 17.47 -4.92 2.21
N ILE A 297 18.75 -4.67 1.99
CA ILE A 297 19.77 -5.72 1.87
C ILE A 297 19.81 -6.52 3.17
N ASP A 298 19.98 -5.85 4.31
CA ASP A 298 20.03 -6.47 5.64
C ASP A 298 18.77 -7.30 5.92
N LYS A 299 17.60 -6.73 5.63
CA LYS A 299 16.32 -7.43 5.77
C LYS A 299 16.20 -8.69 4.90
N TYR A 300 16.73 -8.67 3.69
CA TYR A 300 16.70 -9.85 2.81
C TYR A 300 17.70 -10.91 3.24
N THR A 301 18.89 -10.50 3.66
CA THR A 301 19.89 -11.38 4.22
C THR A 301 19.32 -12.13 5.43
N GLN A 302 18.77 -11.38 6.40
CA GLN A 302 18.14 -11.99 7.57
C GLN A 302 17.02 -12.97 7.22
N LYS A 303 16.15 -12.60 6.29
CA LYS A 303 15.06 -13.50 5.85
C LYS A 303 15.56 -14.79 5.19
N ILE A 304 16.62 -14.70 4.38
CA ILE A 304 17.22 -15.89 3.75
C ILE A 304 17.83 -16.78 4.83
N GLU A 305 18.55 -16.19 5.78
CA GLU A 305 19.11 -16.93 6.93
C GLU A 305 18.02 -17.63 7.75
N ASP A 306 16.91 -16.93 8.05
CA ASP A 306 15.79 -17.51 8.79
C ASP A 306 15.15 -18.68 8.03
N ILE A 307 14.95 -18.54 6.71
CA ILE A 307 14.42 -19.62 5.84
C ILE A 307 15.35 -20.85 5.86
N VAL A 308 16.67 -20.63 5.80
CA VAL A 308 17.66 -21.72 5.83
C VAL A 308 17.69 -22.36 7.22
N LYS A 309 17.66 -21.58 8.30
CA LYS A 309 17.60 -22.08 9.69
C LYS A 309 16.35 -22.95 9.91
N GLU A 310 15.17 -22.46 9.49
CA GLU A 310 13.93 -23.24 9.58
C GLU A 310 14.05 -24.59 8.84
N TYR A 311 14.62 -24.58 7.64
CA TYR A 311 14.85 -25.81 6.88
C TYR A 311 15.78 -26.78 7.60
N VAL A 312 16.90 -26.28 8.15
CA VAL A 312 17.88 -27.11 8.87
C VAL A 312 17.28 -27.73 10.13
N LEU A 313 16.46 -26.96 10.86
CA LEU A 313 15.82 -27.39 12.11
C LEU A 313 14.56 -28.22 11.89
N SER A 314 13.96 -28.19 10.72
CA SER A 314 12.74 -28.94 10.41
C SER A 314 13.02 -30.44 10.36
N PRO A 315 12.20 -31.27 11.06
CA PRO A 315 12.27 -32.73 10.94
C PRO A 315 11.94 -33.20 9.51
N GLN A 316 11.06 -32.47 8.83
CA GLN A 316 10.68 -32.71 7.44
C GLN A 316 11.46 -31.73 6.56
N LYS A 317 12.58 -32.17 6.01
CA LYS A 317 13.39 -31.38 5.10
C LYS A 317 12.73 -31.25 3.73
N ASP A 318 11.70 -30.37 3.64
CA ASP A 318 11.00 -30.09 2.38
C ASP A 318 11.85 -29.15 1.51
N ILE A 319 12.62 -29.75 0.60
CA ILE A 319 13.52 -29.01 -0.30
C ILE A 319 12.72 -28.19 -1.35
N GLU A 320 11.53 -28.63 -1.73
CA GLU A 320 10.72 -27.88 -2.68
C GLU A 320 10.14 -26.60 -2.05
N LEU A 321 9.74 -26.68 -0.79
CA LEU A 321 9.32 -25.50 -0.02
C LEU A 321 10.49 -24.52 0.14
N LEU A 322 11.69 -25.00 0.50
CA LEU A 322 12.89 -24.17 0.58
C LEU A 322 13.16 -23.47 -0.75
N ARG A 323 13.16 -24.21 -1.84
CA ARG A 323 13.39 -23.71 -3.18
C ARG A 323 12.36 -22.64 -3.57
N HIS A 324 11.08 -22.89 -3.28
CA HIS A 324 9.99 -21.94 -3.54
C HIS A 324 10.17 -20.63 -2.74
N ARG A 325 10.49 -20.72 -1.46
CA ARG A 325 10.71 -19.55 -0.58
C ARG A 325 11.91 -18.71 -1.03
N ILE A 326 13.04 -19.35 -1.40
CA ILE A 326 14.23 -18.64 -1.90
C ILE A 326 13.95 -18.03 -3.28
N LYS A 327 13.25 -18.73 -4.18
CA LYS A 327 12.89 -18.23 -5.51
C LYS A 327 12.13 -16.90 -5.46
N ALA A 328 11.36 -16.62 -4.40
CA ALA A 328 10.67 -15.37 -4.22
C ALA A 328 11.61 -14.13 -4.20
N PHE A 329 12.89 -14.31 -3.91
CA PHE A 329 13.89 -13.24 -3.93
C PHE A 329 14.54 -13.04 -5.31
N THR A 330 14.54 -14.05 -6.18
CA THR A 330 15.20 -13.99 -7.50
C THR A 330 14.39 -13.21 -8.56
N HIS A 331 13.10 -12.96 -8.33
CA HIS A 331 12.25 -12.19 -9.22
C HIS A 331 12.29 -10.67 -9.01
N ARG A 332 13.17 -10.18 -8.15
CA ARG A 332 13.30 -8.75 -7.84
C ARG A 332 14.48 -8.17 -8.57
N SER A 333 14.25 -7.04 -9.26
CA SER A 333 15.36 -6.27 -9.81
C SER A 333 16.17 -5.71 -8.65
N VAL A 334 17.41 -6.14 -8.53
CA VAL A 334 18.35 -5.72 -7.50
C VAL A 334 19.50 -5.01 -8.17
N TYR A 335 19.64 -3.72 -7.91
CA TYR A 335 20.80 -2.92 -8.30
C TYR A 335 21.44 -2.42 -7.02
N GLN A 336 22.75 -2.45 -6.95
CA GLN A 336 23.51 -1.88 -5.86
C GLN A 336 24.19 -0.59 -6.34
N ILE A 337 24.10 0.46 -5.56
CA ILE A 337 24.91 1.67 -5.78
C ILE A 337 26.36 1.28 -5.48
N SER A 338 27.20 1.32 -6.51
CA SER A 338 28.63 1.03 -6.41
C SER A 338 29.43 2.32 -6.23
#